data_afbaf8759afbd59f58f9f799a5786264
#
_entry.id   afbaf8759afbd59f58f9f799a5786264
#
_cell.length_a   1.000
_cell.length_b   1.000
_cell.length_c   1.000
_cell.angle_alpha   90.00
_cell.angle_beta   90.00
_cell.angle_gamma   90.00
#
_symmetry.space_group_name_H-M   'P 1'
#
loop_
_entity.id
_entity.type
_entity.pdbx_description
1 polymer ?
#
loop_
_entity_poly.entity_id
_entity_poly.type
_entity_poly.pdbx_seq_one_letter_code
_entity_poly.pdbx_strand_id
1 'polypeptide(L)'
;MARQQGLRKALAEKFDDELKFFKGWIDKPKAVGSIVPTSSIAARRMASVVNPDSGLPVLEVGPGTGVVTRAILARGVKPENLYLVEYSEDFVRHLRAQFPGVNVIHGNAFDLDATLGDKRGMVFDSVVSGVPLLNFPVSQRIAYIEDLLNRIPPGRPIMQLTYGPLSPVPAGRGDYKVEHFDFVLRNIPPTQLWVYRRPVAS
;
A
#
# COMPACT_ATOMS: atom_id res chain seq x y z
N MET A 1 21.58 16.89 -17.82
CA MET A 1 21.66 15.60 -17.14
C MET A 1 22.07 15.71 -15.65
N ALA A 2 23.15 16.41 -15.28
CA ALA A 2 23.61 16.54 -13.88
C ALA A 2 22.58 17.12 -12.90
N ARG A 3 21.75 18.09 -13.30
CA ARG A 3 20.73 18.73 -12.45
C ARG A 3 19.57 17.78 -12.09
N GLN A 4 19.20 16.87 -12.99
CA GLN A 4 18.18 15.84 -12.74
C GLN A 4 18.71 14.72 -11.84
N GLN A 5 19.98 14.35 -11.96
CA GLN A 5 20.62 13.38 -11.06
C GLN A 5 20.78 13.93 -9.64
N GLY A 6 21.14 15.22 -9.49
CA GLY A 6 21.19 15.88 -8.18
C GLY A 6 19.83 15.96 -7.49
N LEU A 7 18.76 16.24 -8.24
CA LEU A 7 17.40 16.29 -7.70
C LEU A 7 16.91 14.91 -7.28
N ARG A 8 17.21 13.87 -8.07
CA ARG A 8 16.89 12.45 -7.72
C ARG A 8 17.65 12.00 -6.48
N LYS A 9 18.92 12.37 -6.35
CA LYS A 9 19.73 12.03 -5.17
C LYS A 9 19.24 12.75 -3.91
N ALA A 10 18.93 14.04 -3.98
CA ALA A 10 18.37 14.80 -2.87
C ALA A 10 16.97 14.33 -2.46
N LEU A 11 16.15 13.90 -3.41
CA LEU A 11 14.86 13.27 -3.16
C LEU A 11 15.03 11.90 -2.50
N ALA A 12 15.99 11.10 -2.92
CA ALA A 12 16.28 9.80 -2.33
C ALA A 12 16.81 9.93 -0.89
N GLU A 13 17.71 10.89 -0.62
CA GLU A 13 18.25 11.13 0.72
C GLU A 13 17.16 11.63 1.69
N LYS A 14 16.31 12.58 1.25
CA LYS A 14 15.17 13.03 2.05
C LYS A 14 14.15 11.91 2.28
N PHE A 15 14.00 11.04 1.32
CA PHE A 15 13.13 9.86 1.37
C PHE A 15 13.66 8.83 2.38
N ASP A 16 14.97 8.59 2.41
CA ASP A 16 15.61 7.71 3.40
C ASP A 16 15.44 8.22 4.84
N ASP A 17 15.44 9.53 5.06
CA ASP A 17 15.24 10.11 6.39
C ASP A 17 13.78 10.00 6.84
N GLU A 18 12.81 10.19 5.94
CA GLU A 18 11.38 9.98 6.23
C GLU A 18 11.08 8.49 6.47
N LEU A 19 11.74 7.59 5.73
CA LEU A 19 11.66 6.15 5.94
C LEU A 19 12.35 5.69 7.22
N LYS A 20 13.46 6.31 7.62
CA LYS A 20 14.10 6.07 8.94
C LYS A 20 13.20 6.53 10.08
N PHE A 21 12.51 7.66 9.91
CA PHE A 21 11.51 8.13 10.86
C PHE A 21 10.34 7.11 10.96
N PHE A 22 9.88 6.59 9.82
CA PHE A 22 8.87 5.55 9.75
C PHE A 22 9.35 4.24 10.38
N LYS A 23 10.60 3.83 10.12
CA LYS A 23 11.23 2.67 10.78
C LYS A 23 11.33 2.89 12.29
N GLY A 24 11.76 4.06 12.74
CA GLY A 24 11.77 4.40 14.17
C GLY A 24 10.39 4.42 14.81
N TRP A 25 9.36 4.73 14.04
CA TRP A 25 7.95 4.68 14.45
C TRP A 25 7.43 3.23 14.54
N ILE A 26 7.83 2.36 13.62
CA ILE A 26 7.54 0.91 13.65
C ILE A 26 8.33 0.21 14.77
N ASP A 27 9.62 0.55 14.94
CA ASP A 27 10.52 -0.10 15.90
C ASP A 27 10.26 0.33 17.36
N LYS A 28 9.60 1.50 17.58
CA LYS A 28 9.26 2.02 18.90
C LYS A 28 7.78 2.41 19.03
N PRO A 29 6.85 1.46 18.91
CA PRO A 29 5.41 1.75 18.96
C PRO A 29 4.97 2.37 20.29
N LYS A 30 5.73 2.16 21.37
CA LYS A 30 5.46 2.73 22.72
C LYS A 30 5.87 4.19 22.86
N ALA A 31 6.74 4.73 22.00
CA ALA A 31 7.25 6.09 22.12
C ALA A 31 6.37 7.16 21.43
N VAL A 32 5.51 6.74 20.49
CA VAL A 32 4.66 7.66 19.68
C VAL A 32 3.19 7.20 19.68
N GLY A 33 2.72 6.59 20.78
CA GLY A 33 1.32 6.17 20.92
C GLY A 33 0.93 5.05 19.95
N SER A 34 1.10 3.82 20.41
CA SER A 34 0.51 2.57 19.88
C SER A 34 0.08 2.57 18.40
N ILE A 35 0.93 2.04 17.53
CA ILE A 35 0.38 1.41 16.32
C ILE A 35 -0.34 0.15 16.81
N VAL A 36 -1.63 0.27 17.00
CA VAL A 36 -2.45 -0.92 17.11
C VAL A 36 -2.51 -1.52 15.71
N PRO A 37 -2.14 -2.80 15.55
CA PRO A 37 -2.26 -3.46 14.26
C PRO A 37 -3.66 -3.26 13.68
N THR A 38 -3.77 -3.13 12.36
CA THR A 38 -5.05 -3.08 11.66
C THR A 38 -5.97 -4.16 12.21
N SER A 39 -7.15 -3.79 12.69
CA SER A 39 -8.08 -4.76 13.25
C SER A 39 -8.51 -5.77 12.20
N SER A 40 -8.89 -6.98 12.62
CA SER A 40 -9.39 -8.00 11.69
C SER A 40 -10.65 -7.53 10.92
N ILE A 41 -11.39 -6.58 11.48
CA ILE A 41 -12.57 -5.97 10.82
C ILE A 41 -12.10 -5.06 9.69
N ALA A 42 -11.17 -4.14 9.96
CA ALA A 42 -10.60 -3.26 8.94
C ALA A 42 -9.89 -4.09 7.85
N ALA A 43 -9.14 -5.11 8.21
CA ALA A 43 -8.47 -6.00 7.26
C ALA A 43 -9.45 -6.69 6.31
N ARG A 44 -10.55 -7.25 6.84
CA ARG A 44 -11.60 -7.85 5.99
C ARG A 44 -12.27 -6.82 5.07
N ARG A 45 -12.49 -5.61 5.56
CA ARG A 45 -13.03 -4.51 4.74
C ARG A 45 -12.06 -4.13 3.63
N MET A 46 -10.76 -3.99 3.94
CA MET A 46 -9.74 -3.70 2.92
C MET A 46 -9.66 -4.82 1.87
N ALA A 47 -9.65 -6.07 2.30
CA ALA A 47 -9.60 -7.20 1.39
C ALA A 47 -10.87 -7.37 0.52
N SER A 48 -12.00 -6.75 0.89
CA SER A 48 -13.29 -6.95 0.18
C SER A 48 -13.28 -6.45 -1.27
N VAL A 49 -12.35 -5.57 -1.64
CA VAL A 49 -12.23 -5.03 -3.01
C VAL A 49 -11.51 -5.96 -3.98
N VAL A 50 -10.83 -6.98 -3.45
CA VAL A 50 -10.08 -7.96 -4.24
C VAL A 50 -11.02 -8.93 -4.93
N ASN A 51 -10.77 -9.21 -6.21
CA ASN A 51 -11.47 -10.24 -6.97
C ASN A 51 -10.54 -11.45 -7.20
N PRO A 52 -10.69 -12.54 -6.44
CA PRO A 52 -9.85 -13.74 -6.58
C PRO A 52 -10.03 -14.46 -7.92
N ASP A 53 -11.16 -14.22 -8.61
CA ASP A 53 -11.52 -14.88 -9.86
C ASP A 53 -11.11 -14.07 -11.11
N SER A 54 -10.40 -12.94 -10.92
CA SER A 54 -9.98 -12.08 -12.03
C SER A 54 -8.90 -12.69 -12.93
N GLY A 55 -8.22 -13.73 -12.46
CA GLY A 55 -7.04 -14.30 -13.12
C GLY A 55 -5.77 -13.44 -12.98
N LEU A 56 -5.86 -12.26 -12.39
CA LEU A 56 -4.72 -11.36 -12.15
C LEU A 56 -4.21 -11.50 -10.71
N PRO A 57 -2.90 -11.30 -10.46
CA PRO A 57 -2.36 -11.25 -9.10
C PRO A 57 -2.84 -10.01 -8.35
N VAL A 58 -2.72 -10.04 -7.03
CA VAL A 58 -3.04 -8.94 -6.11
C VAL A 58 -1.76 -8.36 -5.54
N LEU A 59 -1.69 -7.05 -5.40
CA LEU A 59 -0.58 -6.35 -4.75
C LEU A 59 -1.03 -5.81 -3.39
N GLU A 60 -0.32 -6.17 -2.33
CA GLU A 60 -0.42 -5.52 -1.02
C GLU A 60 0.86 -4.73 -0.75
N VAL A 61 0.73 -3.47 -0.35
CA VAL A 61 1.86 -2.57 -0.08
C VAL A 61 1.83 -2.15 1.39
N GLY A 62 2.93 -2.38 2.09
CA GLY A 62 3.03 -2.15 3.53
C GLY A 62 2.20 -3.12 4.38
N PRO A 63 2.35 -4.44 4.19
CA PRO A 63 1.59 -5.47 4.93
C PRO A 63 1.88 -5.49 6.44
N GLY A 64 3.06 -5.04 6.86
CA GLY A 64 3.49 -5.02 8.26
C GLY A 64 3.39 -6.40 8.90
N THR A 65 2.47 -6.57 9.88
CA THR A 65 2.27 -7.85 10.58
C THR A 65 1.44 -8.89 9.81
N GLY A 66 0.99 -8.58 8.58
CA GLY A 66 0.27 -9.51 7.71
C GLY A 66 -1.20 -9.75 8.06
N VAL A 67 -1.84 -8.86 8.82
CA VAL A 67 -3.27 -9.00 9.16
C VAL A 67 -4.15 -8.86 7.91
N VAL A 68 -3.82 -7.92 7.02
CA VAL A 68 -4.53 -7.71 5.75
C VAL A 68 -4.18 -8.82 4.76
N THR A 69 -2.91 -9.26 4.71
CA THR A 69 -2.47 -10.44 3.94
C THR A 69 -3.34 -11.66 4.22
N ARG A 70 -3.55 -11.96 5.51
CA ARG A 70 -4.42 -13.08 5.92
C ARG A 70 -5.85 -12.91 5.44
N ALA A 71 -6.38 -11.69 5.46
CA ALA A 71 -7.74 -11.42 4.99
C ALA A 71 -7.86 -11.55 3.47
N ILE A 72 -6.83 -11.17 2.69
CA ILE A 72 -6.76 -11.35 1.24
C ILE A 72 -6.75 -12.85 0.89
N LEU A 73 -5.91 -13.65 1.55
CA LEU A 73 -5.86 -15.10 1.37
C LEU A 73 -7.19 -15.76 1.74
N ALA A 74 -7.84 -15.32 2.82
CA ALA A 74 -9.16 -15.81 3.23
C ALA A 74 -10.28 -15.48 2.23
N ARG A 75 -10.07 -14.53 1.29
CA ARG A 75 -10.96 -14.25 0.17
C ARG A 75 -10.82 -15.22 -0.99
N GLY A 76 -9.85 -16.14 -0.95
CA GLY A 76 -9.61 -17.13 -1.99
C GLY A 76 -8.47 -16.76 -2.96
N VAL A 77 -7.74 -15.67 -2.73
CA VAL A 77 -6.52 -15.39 -3.50
C VAL A 77 -5.50 -16.48 -3.20
N LYS A 78 -4.99 -17.12 -4.25
CA LYS A 78 -3.96 -18.15 -4.10
C LYS A 78 -2.63 -17.48 -3.64
N PRO A 79 -1.85 -18.14 -2.76
CA PRO A 79 -0.59 -17.57 -2.27
C PRO A 79 0.35 -17.12 -3.39
N GLU A 80 0.51 -17.91 -4.44
CA GLU A 80 1.35 -17.59 -5.61
C GLU A 80 0.89 -16.36 -6.41
N ASN A 81 -0.38 -15.96 -6.27
CA ASN A 81 -0.97 -14.78 -6.90
C ASN A 81 -1.02 -13.56 -5.96
N LEU A 82 -0.43 -13.63 -4.77
CA LEU A 82 -0.35 -12.51 -3.86
C LEU A 82 1.09 -12.00 -3.77
N TYR A 83 1.27 -10.71 -4.02
CA TYR A 83 2.55 -10.01 -3.95
C TYR A 83 2.50 -9.00 -2.81
N LEU A 84 3.50 -9.07 -1.92
CA LEU A 84 3.68 -8.18 -0.79
C LEU A 84 4.94 -7.35 -1.02
N VAL A 85 4.83 -6.03 -0.92
CA VAL A 85 5.98 -5.12 -0.89
C VAL A 85 6.10 -4.54 0.51
N GLU A 86 7.20 -4.84 1.19
CA GLU A 86 7.47 -4.41 2.56
C GLU A 86 8.88 -3.83 2.66
N TYR A 87 8.99 -2.70 3.37
CA TYR A 87 10.25 -1.97 3.53
C TYR A 87 11.10 -2.51 4.69
N SER A 88 10.47 -2.99 5.75
CA SER A 88 11.15 -3.51 6.94
C SER A 88 11.63 -4.95 6.71
N GLU A 89 12.94 -5.18 6.80
CA GLU A 89 13.51 -6.52 6.72
C GLU A 89 12.94 -7.48 7.77
N ASP A 90 12.66 -6.98 8.97
CA ASP A 90 12.10 -7.77 10.07
C ASP A 90 10.70 -8.26 9.72
N PHE A 91 9.85 -7.38 9.16
CA PHE A 91 8.54 -7.79 8.67
C PHE A 91 8.65 -8.70 7.45
N VAL A 92 9.59 -8.47 6.54
CA VAL A 92 9.82 -9.38 5.41
C VAL A 92 10.13 -10.79 5.88
N ARG A 93 11.03 -10.95 6.86
CA ARG A 93 11.34 -12.26 7.46
C ARG A 93 10.12 -12.89 8.11
N HIS A 94 9.37 -12.10 8.89
CA HIS A 94 8.14 -12.54 9.54
C HIS A 94 7.08 -13.02 8.53
N LEU A 95 6.83 -12.22 7.47
CA LEU A 95 5.84 -12.52 6.44
C LEU A 95 6.19 -13.78 5.65
N ARG A 96 7.48 -13.97 5.28
CA ARG A 96 7.95 -15.17 4.59
C ARG A 96 7.75 -16.43 5.42
N ALA A 97 7.99 -16.34 6.73
CA ALA A 97 7.76 -17.46 7.65
C ALA A 97 6.26 -17.75 7.85
N GLN A 98 5.42 -16.71 7.91
CA GLN A 98 4.00 -16.81 8.21
C GLN A 98 3.14 -17.21 7.01
N PHE A 99 3.54 -16.83 5.80
CA PHE A 99 2.77 -17.01 4.57
C PHE A 99 3.59 -17.74 3.49
N PRO A 100 3.87 -19.03 3.66
CA PRO A 100 4.60 -19.80 2.65
C PRO A 100 3.84 -19.79 1.30
N GLY A 101 4.59 -19.61 0.20
CA GLY A 101 4.04 -19.52 -1.16
C GLY A 101 3.62 -18.11 -1.59
N VAL A 102 3.52 -17.13 -0.68
CA VAL A 102 3.27 -15.73 -1.02
C VAL A 102 4.56 -15.06 -1.50
N ASN A 103 4.46 -14.18 -2.49
CA ASN A 103 5.60 -13.46 -3.04
C ASN A 103 5.94 -12.24 -2.16
N VAL A 104 6.86 -12.40 -1.22
CA VAL A 104 7.28 -11.32 -0.31
C VAL A 104 8.55 -10.66 -0.83
N ILE A 105 8.43 -9.38 -1.22
CA ILE A 105 9.49 -8.55 -1.80
C ILE A 105 9.91 -7.50 -0.78
N HIS A 106 11.20 -7.46 -0.45
CA HIS A 106 11.80 -6.37 0.31
C HIS A 106 12.03 -5.19 -0.63
N GLY A 107 11.43 -4.04 -0.37
CA GLY A 107 11.60 -2.87 -1.22
C GLY A 107 10.77 -1.66 -0.83
N ASN A 108 10.91 -0.63 -1.65
CA ASN A 108 10.29 0.66 -1.44
C ASN A 108 8.97 0.78 -2.22
N ALA A 109 7.89 1.06 -1.52
CA ALA A 109 6.56 1.28 -2.08
C ALA A 109 6.45 2.49 -3.03
N PHE A 110 7.40 3.44 -2.92
CA PHE A 110 7.44 4.64 -3.76
C PHE A 110 8.40 4.53 -4.95
N ASP A 111 9.02 3.35 -5.12
CA ASP A 111 9.84 2.99 -6.28
C ASP A 111 9.56 1.54 -6.64
N LEU A 112 8.35 1.30 -7.13
CA LEU A 112 7.90 -0.05 -7.46
C LEU A 112 8.59 -0.60 -8.70
N ASP A 113 9.07 0.23 -9.61
CA ASP A 113 9.83 -0.25 -10.77
C ASP A 113 11.14 -0.91 -10.35
N ALA A 114 11.91 -0.28 -9.47
CA ALA A 114 13.11 -0.86 -8.92
C ALA A 114 12.78 -2.05 -7.99
N THR A 115 11.73 -1.94 -7.17
CA THR A 115 11.32 -2.97 -6.20
C THR A 115 10.84 -4.26 -6.88
N LEU A 116 10.05 -4.16 -7.93
CA LEU A 116 9.51 -5.30 -8.66
C LEU A 116 10.52 -5.88 -9.68
N GLY A 117 11.52 -5.10 -10.10
CA GLY A 117 12.57 -5.56 -11.03
C GLY A 117 12.00 -6.06 -12.35
N ASP A 118 12.27 -7.32 -12.68
CA ASP A 118 11.75 -7.99 -13.89
C ASP A 118 10.22 -8.09 -13.91
N LYS A 119 9.57 -7.98 -12.76
CA LYS A 119 8.11 -7.99 -12.62
C LYS A 119 7.47 -6.59 -12.71
N ARG A 120 8.25 -5.53 -12.98
CA ARG A 120 7.74 -4.14 -13.05
C ARG A 120 6.59 -3.93 -14.03
N GLY A 121 6.51 -4.76 -15.07
CA GLY A 121 5.42 -4.74 -16.07
C GLY A 121 4.19 -5.58 -15.70
N MET A 122 4.15 -6.17 -14.51
CA MET A 122 2.97 -6.94 -14.08
C MET A 122 1.76 -6.04 -13.88
N VAL A 123 0.62 -6.56 -14.31
CA VAL A 123 -0.69 -5.96 -14.08
C VAL A 123 -1.37 -6.72 -12.93
N PHE A 124 -1.87 -5.99 -11.95
CA PHE A 124 -2.54 -6.54 -10.77
C PHE A 124 -4.06 -6.35 -10.87
N ASP A 125 -4.83 -7.22 -10.24
CA ASP A 125 -6.28 -7.07 -10.10
C ASP A 125 -6.64 -5.77 -9.35
N SER A 126 -5.99 -5.60 -8.22
CA SER A 126 -6.21 -4.49 -7.29
C SER A 126 -4.99 -4.29 -6.42
N VAL A 127 -4.92 -3.14 -5.76
CA VAL A 127 -3.89 -2.85 -4.76
C VAL A 127 -4.54 -2.60 -3.41
N VAL A 128 -3.98 -3.19 -2.35
CA VAL A 128 -4.35 -2.91 -0.97
C VAL A 128 -3.15 -2.27 -0.28
N SER A 129 -3.30 -1.04 0.18
CA SER A 129 -2.22 -0.22 0.73
C SER A 129 -2.41 0.08 2.22
N GLY A 130 -1.44 -0.36 3.03
CA GLY A 130 -1.27 -0.01 4.43
C GLY A 130 -0.24 1.10 4.66
N VAL A 131 0.28 1.71 3.60
CA VAL A 131 1.30 2.77 3.70
C VAL A 131 0.70 4.01 4.36
N PRO A 132 1.34 4.60 5.41
CA PRO A 132 0.82 5.76 6.13
C PRO A 132 1.07 7.06 5.34
N LEU A 133 0.31 7.27 4.28
CA LEU A 133 0.51 8.35 3.32
C LEU A 133 0.51 9.75 3.95
N LEU A 134 -0.17 9.95 5.07
CA LEU A 134 -0.20 11.27 5.74
C LEU A 134 1.17 11.75 6.21
N ASN A 135 2.14 10.86 6.35
CA ASN A 135 3.52 11.19 6.73
C ASN A 135 4.35 11.75 5.56
N PHE A 136 3.82 11.73 4.33
CA PHE A 136 4.52 12.16 3.14
C PHE A 136 3.94 13.45 2.55
N PRO A 137 4.72 14.26 1.81
CA PRO A 137 4.22 15.42 1.09
C PRO A 137 3.10 15.05 0.10
N VAL A 138 2.15 15.96 -0.10
CA VAL A 138 0.97 15.71 -0.98
C VAL A 138 1.39 15.32 -2.39
N SER A 139 2.44 15.92 -2.94
CA SER A 139 2.97 15.58 -4.28
C SER A 139 3.44 14.13 -4.38
N GLN A 140 4.09 13.61 -3.33
CA GLN A 140 4.52 12.21 -3.29
C GLN A 140 3.34 11.25 -3.16
N ARG A 141 2.31 11.63 -2.36
CA ARG A 141 1.09 10.82 -2.25
C ARG A 141 0.34 10.70 -3.58
N ILE A 142 0.27 11.81 -4.34
CA ILE A 142 -0.33 11.83 -5.67
C ILE A 142 0.46 10.91 -6.61
N ALA A 143 1.78 11.09 -6.70
CA ALA A 143 2.63 10.26 -7.55
C ALA A 143 2.55 8.76 -7.19
N TYR A 144 2.46 8.43 -5.90
CA TYR A 144 2.28 7.07 -5.42
C TYR A 144 0.95 6.46 -5.92
N ILE A 145 -0.17 7.17 -5.77
CA ILE A 145 -1.47 6.67 -6.24
C ILE A 145 -1.49 6.55 -7.76
N GLU A 146 -0.89 7.49 -8.48
CA GLU A 146 -0.79 7.41 -9.96
C GLU A 146 0.05 6.23 -10.42
N ASP A 147 1.19 5.94 -9.78
CA ASP A 147 2.00 4.77 -10.08
C ASP A 147 1.21 3.47 -9.85
N LEU A 148 0.50 3.35 -8.74
CA LEU A 148 -0.33 2.19 -8.46
C LEU A 148 -1.49 2.03 -9.47
N LEU A 149 -2.12 3.15 -9.89
CA LEU A 149 -3.18 3.14 -10.90
C LEU A 149 -2.68 2.72 -12.29
N ASN A 150 -1.40 2.91 -12.59
CA ASN A 150 -0.78 2.43 -13.83
C ASN A 150 -0.56 0.91 -13.84
N ARG A 151 -0.67 0.26 -12.68
CA ARG A 151 -0.42 -1.18 -12.49
C ARG A 151 -1.69 -2.02 -12.40
N ILE A 152 -2.86 -1.39 -12.50
CA ILE A 152 -4.15 -2.06 -12.46
C ILE A 152 -5.02 -1.63 -13.66
N PRO A 153 -5.96 -2.48 -14.13
CA PRO A 153 -6.88 -2.08 -15.17
C PRO A 153 -7.80 -0.92 -14.75
N PRO A 154 -8.26 -0.07 -15.69
CA PRO A 154 -9.29 0.92 -15.41
C PRO A 154 -10.51 0.29 -14.71
N GLY A 155 -11.11 1.02 -13.78
CA GLY A 155 -12.22 0.54 -12.94
C GLY A 155 -11.80 -0.31 -11.75
N ARG A 156 -10.61 -0.90 -11.76
CA ARG A 156 -10.10 -1.67 -10.61
C ARG A 156 -9.65 -0.75 -9.47
N PRO A 157 -9.78 -1.18 -8.21
CA PRO A 157 -9.57 -0.32 -7.05
C PRO A 157 -8.15 -0.38 -6.50
N ILE A 158 -7.68 0.77 -6.00
CA ILE A 158 -6.69 0.86 -4.95
C ILE A 158 -7.44 1.11 -3.65
N MET A 159 -7.26 0.24 -2.66
CA MET A 159 -7.77 0.41 -1.30
C MET A 159 -6.67 1.01 -0.42
N GLN A 160 -6.92 2.17 0.18
CA GLN A 160 -5.99 2.87 1.06
C GLN A 160 -6.58 3.06 2.46
N LEU A 161 -5.82 2.65 3.47
CA LEU A 161 -6.13 2.92 4.87
C LEU A 161 -5.55 4.27 5.31
N THR A 162 -6.29 5.04 6.12
CA THR A 162 -5.77 6.23 6.78
C THR A 162 -6.41 6.45 8.15
N TYR A 163 -5.65 7.07 9.05
CA TYR A 163 -6.13 7.51 10.36
C TYR A 163 -6.60 8.98 10.37
N GLY A 164 -6.45 9.68 9.24
CA GLY A 164 -6.96 11.04 9.08
C GLY A 164 -8.45 11.09 8.72
N PRO A 165 -9.13 12.20 8.98
CA PRO A 165 -10.56 12.37 8.70
C PRO A 165 -10.88 12.51 7.20
N LEU A 166 -9.90 12.83 6.40
CA LEU A 166 -10.02 13.05 4.95
C LEU A 166 -9.15 12.07 4.16
N SER A 167 -9.43 11.96 2.86
CA SER A 167 -8.56 11.22 1.95
C SER A 167 -7.13 11.74 2.02
N PRO A 168 -6.12 10.86 2.15
CA PRO A 168 -4.72 11.29 2.14
C PRO A 168 -4.28 11.87 0.79
N VAL A 169 -5.01 11.57 -0.29
CA VAL A 169 -4.76 12.14 -1.62
C VAL A 169 -6.01 12.90 -2.07
N PRO A 170 -5.91 14.23 -2.36
CA PRO A 170 -7.05 15.03 -2.74
C PRO A 170 -7.65 14.58 -4.08
N ALA A 171 -8.97 14.68 -4.21
CA ALA A 171 -9.66 14.52 -5.48
C ALA A 171 -9.30 15.64 -6.47
N GLY A 172 -9.45 15.37 -7.79
CA GLY A 172 -9.20 16.36 -8.86
C GLY A 172 -7.72 16.68 -9.09
N ARG A 173 -6.81 15.83 -8.62
CA ARG A 173 -5.35 15.98 -8.83
C ARG A 173 -4.79 15.05 -9.90
N GLY A 174 -5.62 14.23 -10.51
CA GLY A 174 -5.27 13.28 -11.57
C GLY A 174 -6.52 12.69 -12.21
N ASP A 175 -6.34 11.80 -13.18
CA ASP A 175 -7.43 11.11 -13.89
C ASP A 175 -7.94 9.91 -13.09
N TYR A 176 -8.44 10.18 -11.88
CA TYR A 176 -9.02 9.16 -11.00
C TYR A 176 -10.11 9.73 -10.10
N LYS A 177 -11.03 8.87 -9.69
CA LYS A 177 -12.03 9.15 -8.67
C LYS A 177 -11.51 8.75 -7.29
N VAL A 178 -11.89 9.54 -6.29
CA VAL A 178 -11.62 9.30 -4.87
C VAL A 178 -12.96 9.06 -4.19
N GLU A 179 -13.14 7.92 -3.57
CA GLU A 179 -14.38 7.52 -2.91
C GLU A 179 -14.10 7.13 -1.46
N HIS A 180 -14.91 7.66 -0.53
CA HIS A 180 -14.91 7.15 0.83
C HIS A 180 -15.58 5.78 0.83
N PHE A 181 -14.87 4.75 1.30
CA PHE A 181 -15.35 3.38 1.25
C PHE A 181 -16.01 2.96 2.58
N ASP A 182 -15.34 3.22 3.71
CA ASP A 182 -15.84 2.82 5.02
C ASP A 182 -15.15 3.57 6.15
N PHE A 183 -15.82 3.64 7.31
CA PHE A 183 -15.27 4.12 8.58
C PHE A 183 -15.30 3.01 9.62
N VAL A 184 -14.15 2.49 10.00
CA VAL A 184 -14.04 1.36 10.92
C VAL A 184 -13.80 1.86 12.34
N LEU A 185 -14.89 2.06 13.10
CA LEU A 185 -14.87 2.51 14.51
C LEU A 185 -14.15 1.52 15.44
N ARG A 186 -14.30 0.21 15.17
CA ARG A 186 -13.70 -0.87 15.99
C ARG A 186 -12.21 -1.10 15.69
N ASN A 187 -11.58 -0.21 14.94
CA ASN A 187 -10.13 -0.11 14.87
C ASN A 187 -9.64 0.89 15.93
N ILE A 188 -8.48 0.68 16.53
CA ILE A 188 -7.91 1.59 17.54
C ILE A 188 -6.54 2.06 17.04
N PRO A 189 -6.38 3.35 16.68
CA PRO A 189 -7.44 4.36 16.56
C PRO A 189 -8.42 4.03 15.42
N PRO A 190 -9.65 4.64 15.42
CA PRO A 190 -10.58 4.50 14.30
C PRO A 190 -9.95 4.86 12.97
N THR A 191 -10.29 4.14 11.91
CA THR A 191 -9.64 4.28 10.61
C THR A 191 -10.64 4.51 9.49
N GLN A 192 -10.23 5.29 8.50
CA GLN A 192 -10.96 5.54 7.26
C GLN A 192 -10.37 4.67 6.15
N LEU A 193 -11.25 4.17 5.30
CA LEU A 193 -10.88 3.44 4.10
C LEU A 193 -11.30 4.24 2.88
N TRP A 194 -10.37 4.42 1.94
CA TRP A 194 -10.56 5.18 0.72
C TRP A 194 -10.24 4.32 -0.48
N VAL A 195 -11.02 4.51 -1.56
CA VAL A 195 -10.81 3.84 -2.83
C VAL A 195 -10.46 4.86 -3.90
N TYR A 196 -9.42 4.53 -4.67
CA TYR A 196 -9.04 5.25 -5.88
C TYR A 196 -9.22 4.34 -7.08
N ARG A 197 -9.79 4.86 -8.16
CA ARG A 197 -9.92 4.12 -9.42
C ARG A 197 -9.98 5.05 -10.63
N ARG A 198 -9.38 4.64 -11.73
CA ARG A 198 -9.61 5.30 -13.00
C ARG A 198 -10.99 4.94 -13.56
N PRO A 199 -11.69 5.89 -14.21
CA PRO A 199 -12.93 5.55 -14.91
C PRO A 199 -12.65 4.52 -16.02
N VAL A 200 -13.62 3.64 -16.25
CA VAL A 200 -13.62 2.79 -17.43
C VAL A 200 -14.00 3.67 -18.62
N ALA A 201 -13.24 3.60 -19.72
CA ALA A 201 -13.64 4.27 -20.95
C ALA A 201 -15.00 3.73 -21.40
N SER A 202 -15.95 4.63 -21.61
CA SER A 202 -17.29 4.32 -22.11
C SER A 202 -17.24 3.96 -23.59
#